data_707aa8bd156fa3473c468edc18b95e1f
#
_entry.id   707aa8bd156fa3473c468edc18b95e1f
#
_cell.length_a   1.000
_cell.length_b   1.000
_cell.length_c   1.000
_cell.angle_alpha   90.00
_cell.angle_beta   90.00
_cell.angle_gamma   90.00
#
_symmetry.space_group_name_H-M   'P 1'
#
loop_
_entity.id
_entity.type
_entity.pdbx_description
1 polymer ?
#
loop_
_entity_poly.entity_id
_entity_poly.type
_entity_poly.pdbx_seq_one_letter_code
_entity_poly.pdbx_strand_id
1 'polypeptide(L)'
;MRLKFYLYIIAISCIILSCKDDKKNEKLQKNPKQKIQLTAKDILGNPNYLAISYGGYRKSTRGIQPTVAEVKEDLKILHAMKIKILRTYNVQLAQAETILKAIHELKSENPSFEMYVMLGAWIDCKNAWTNQPLNHQLESDQNEGEIARAVSLANKYPSIVKIIAVGNEAMVKW
;
A
#
# COMPACT_ATOMS: atom_id res chain seq x y z
N MET A 1 6.91 -75.84 -7.10
CA MET A 1 6.68 -74.90 -5.93
C MET A 1 7.89 -74.07 -5.60
N ARG A 2 9.11 -74.36 -5.97
CA ARG A 2 10.33 -73.59 -5.66
C ARG A 2 10.56 -72.36 -6.57
N LEU A 3 10.11 -72.41 -7.83
CA LEU A 3 10.32 -71.31 -8.79
C LEU A 3 9.48 -70.07 -8.50
N LYS A 4 8.26 -70.22 -7.93
CA LYS A 4 7.40 -69.09 -7.54
C LYS A 4 7.92 -68.33 -6.32
N PHE A 5 8.70 -68.96 -5.47
CA PHE A 5 9.28 -68.34 -4.27
C PHE A 5 10.44 -67.40 -4.62
N TYR A 6 11.23 -67.73 -5.62
CA TYR A 6 12.34 -66.87 -6.11
C TYR A 6 11.84 -65.63 -6.81
N LEU A 7 10.72 -65.69 -7.52
CA LEU A 7 10.11 -64.50 -8.16
C LEU A 7 9.58 -63.48 -7.12
N TYR A 8 9.07 -63.96 -5.98
CA TYR A 8 8.62 -63.07 -4.90
C TYR A 8 9.81 -62.39 -4.20
N ILE A 9 10.92 -63.07 -4.02
CA ILE A 9 12.11 -62.50 -3.39
C ILE A 9 12.75 -61.42 -4.28
N ILE A 10 12.77 -61.61 -5.61
CA ILE A 10 13.26 -60.62 -6.56
C ILE A 10 12.34 -59.38 -6.61
N ALA A 11 11.02 -59.54 -6.51
CA ALA A 11 10.07 -58.45 -6.49
C ALA A 11 10.18 -57.60 -5.21
N ILE A 12 10.45 -58.20 -4.04
CA ILE A 12 10.63 -57.51 -2.76
C ILE A 12 12.00 -56.79 -2.76
N SER A 13 13.04 -57.33 -3.40
CA SER A 13 14.37 -56.68 -3.46
C SER A 13 14.40 -55.43 -4.33
N CYS A 14 13.48 -55.28 -5.32
CA CYS A 14 13.35 -54.08 -6.13
C CYS A 14 12.65 -52.92 -5.43
N ILE A 15 11.88 -53.16 -4.34
CA ILE A 15 11.14 -52.15 -3.63
C ILE A 15 12.02 -51.38 -2.61
N ILE A 16 13.13 -51.96 -2.16
CA ILE A 16 14.00 -51.37 -1.14
C ILE A 16 15.12 -50.47 -1.72
N LEU A 17 15.24 -50.38 -3.05
CA LEU A 17 16.28 -49.58 -3.73
C LEU A 17 15.77 -48.24 -4.29
N SER A 18 14.54 -47.85 -3.95
CA SER A 18 13.94 -46.57 -4.41
C SER A 18 13.84 -45.49 -3.35
N CYS A 19 14.71 -45.51 -2.34
CA CYS A 19 14.93 -44.34 -1.47
C CYS A 19 16.38 -43.89 -1.61
N LYS A 20 16.72 -43.28 -2.74
CA LYS A 20 17.82 -42.31 -2.78
C LYS A 20 17.21 -40.97 -2.46
N ASP A 21 17.56 -40.44 -1.30
CA ASP A 21 17.46 -39.01 -0.98
C ASP A 21 18.26 -38.23 -2.02
N ASP A 22 17.63 -37.89 -3.12
CA ASP A 22 18.05 -36.78 -3.93
C ASP A 22 17.76 -35.51 -3.12
N LYS A 23 18.68 -35.17 -2.21
CA LYS A 23 18.89 -33.78 -1.84
C LYS A 23 19.29 -33.03 -3.10
N LYS A 24 18.30 -32.78 -3.97
CA LYS A 24 18.40 -31.71 -4.94
C LYS A 24 18.64 -30.45 -4.14
N ASN A 25 19.90 -30.00 -4.14
CA ASN A 25 20.20 -28.61 -3.96
C ASN A 25 19.37 -27.84 -5.00
N GLU A 26 18.13 -27.49 -4.64
CA GLU A 26 17.46 -26.36 -5.24
C GLU A 26 18.32 -25.15 -4.91
N LYS A 27 19.36 -24.94 -5.72
CA LYS A 27 19.86 -23.60 -5.93
C LYS A 27 18.62 -22.82 -6.36
N LEU A 28 18.02 -22.08 -5.40
CA LEU A 28 17.08 -21.01 -5.72
C LEU A 28 17.74 -20.19 -6.83
N GLN A 29 17.37 -20.44 -8.05
CA GLN A 29 17.61 -19.51 -9.13
C GLN A 29 16.83 -18.25 -8.72
N LYS A 30 17.54 -17.34 -8.06
CA LYS A 30 17.08 -15.97 -7.88
C LYS A 30 16.81 -15.44 -9.27
N ASN A 31 15.53 -15.46 -9.66
CA ASN A 31 15.06 -14.83 -10.88
C ASN A 31 15.44 -13.35 -10.78
N PRO A 32 16.39 -12.83 -11.60
CA PRO A 32 17.01 -11.53 -11.35
C PRO A 32 16.08 -10.33 -11.62
N LYS A 33 14.77 -10.52 -11.77
CA LYS A 33 13.81 -9.48 -12.12
C LYS A 33 12.52 -9.44 -11.27
N GLN A 34 12.44 -10.17 -10.18
CA GLN A 34 11.35 -9.92 -9.26
C GLN A 34 11.70 -8.64 -8.48
N LYS A 35 11.21 -7.49 -8.97
CA LYS A 35 11.26 -6.22 -8.27
C LYS A 35 10.60 -6.45 -6.91
N ILE A 36 11.39 -6.50 -5.82
CA ILE A 36 10.85 -6.68 -4.47
C ILE A 36 9.81 -5.58 -4.27
N GLN A 37 8.55 -5.96 -4.20
CA GLN A 37 7.49 -4.99 -4.02
C GLN A 37 7.49 -4.58 -2.55
N LEU A 38 7.85 -3.32 -2.30
CA LEU A 38 7.86 -2.72 -0.98
C LEU A 38 6.44 -2.77 -0.37
N THR A 39 6.36 -3.25 0.87
CA THR A 39 5.09 -3.38 1.62
C THR A 39 5.01 -2.35 2.75
N ALA A 40 3.83 -2.21 3.36
CA ALA A 40 3.64 -1.38 4.54
C ALA A 40 4.59 -1.78 5.69
N LYS A 41 4.84 -3.07 5.87
CA LYS A 41 5.74 -3.60 6.91
C LYS A 41 7.18 -3.13 6.74
N ASP A 42 7.63 -2.94 5.51
CA ASP A 42 8.99 -2.50 5.22
C ASP A 42 9.18 -0.99 5.47
N ILE A 43 8.08 -0.24 5.52
CA ILE A 43 8.02 1.22 5.62
C ILE A 43 7.75 1.68 7.06
N LEU A 44 6.73 1.09 7.72
CA LEU A 44 6.29 1.53 9.04
C LEU A 44 7.37 1.30 10.10
N GLY A 45 7.70 2.37 10.82
CA GLY A 45 8.75 2.34 11.86
C GLY A 45 10.19 2.30 11.31
N ASN A 46 10.37 2.32 9.99
CA ASN A 46 11.69 2.32 9.38
C ASN A 46 12.24 3.76 9.26
N PRO A 47 13.35 4.10 9.93
CA PRO A 47 13.91 5.46 9.94
C PRO A 47 14.38 5.96 8.56
N ASN A 48 14.56 5.06 7.58
CA ASN A 48 14.90 5.42 6.21
C ASN A 48 13.70 5.92 5.38
N TYR A 49 12.49 5.87 5.97
CA TYR A 49 11.24 6.30 5.34
C TYR A 49 10.62 7.45 6.13
N LEU A 50 11.26 8.62 6.07
CA LEU A 50 10.74 9.83 6.72
C LEU A 50 9.38 10.20 6.13
N ALA A 51 8.45 10.57 7.00
CA ALA A 51 7.07 10.87 6.66
C ALA A 51 6.67 12.29 7.03
N ILE A 52 5.76 12.87 6.26
CA ILE A 52 5.13 14.16 6.56
C ILE A 52 3.65 14.14 6.19
N SER A 53 2.83 14.84 6.96
CA SER A 53 1.45 15.13 6.57
C SER A 53 1.44 16.22 5.50
N TYR A 54 0.71 15.98 4.39
CA TYR A 54 0.77 16.85 3.22
C TYR A 54 -0.60 17.00 2.56
N GLY A 55 -1.03 18.24 2.32
CA GLY A 55 -2.26 18.58 1.61
C GLY A 55 -2.04 19.30 0.28
N GLY A 56 -0.88 19.90 0.07
CA GLY A 56 -0.51 20.58 -1.19
C GLY A 56 -1.23 21.90 -1.47
N TYR A 57 -2.02 22.40 -0.55
CA TYR A 57 -2.81 23.62 -0.76
C TYR A 57 -1.93 24.86 -0.84
N ARG A 58 -2.10 25.66 -1.90
CA ARG A 58 -1.40 26.94 -2.14
C ARG A 58 -2.26 28.17 -1.77
N LYS A 59 -3.52 27.97 -1.45
CA LYS A 59 -4.48 29.03 -1.10
C LYS A 59 -5.00 28.82 0.32
N SER A 60 -5.54 29.88 0.91
CA SER A 60 -6.11 29.88 2.27
C SER A 60 -7.43 29.10 2.38
N THR A 61 -7.96 28.60 1.29
CA THR A 61 -9.19 27.81 1.24
C THR A 61 -8.97 26.44 0.62
N ARG A 62 -9.60 25.40 1.17
CA ARG A 62 -9.64 24.06 0.60
C ARG A 62 -10.56 23.93 -0.62
N GLY A 63 -11.38 24.94 -0.91
CA GLY A 63 -12.22 24.98 -2.12
C GLY A 63 -11.39 25.09 -3.41
N ILE A 64 -10.17 25.62 -3.33
CA ILE A 64 -9.23 25.68 -4.46
C ILE A 64 -8.23 24.55 -4.30
N GLN A 65 -8.39 23.52 -5.14
CA GLN A 65 -7.54 22.33 -5.10
C GLN A 65 -6.20 22.58 -5.77
N PRO A 66 -5.08 21.97 -5.28
CA PRO A 66 -3.76 22.10 -5.90
C PRO A 66 -3.75 21.46 -7.28
N THR A 67 -3.00 22.03 -8.20
CA THR A 67 -2.73 21.45 -9.51
C THR A 67 -1.63 20.39 -9.44
N VAL A 68 -1.56 19.50 -10.42
CA VAL A 68 -0.49 18.50 -10.53
C VAL A 68 0.88 19.18 -10.62
N ALA A 69 0.99 20.31 -11.32
CA ALA A 69 2.23 21.06 -11.46
C ALA A 69 2.72 21.61 -10.11
N GLU A 70 1.85 22.27 -9.34
CA GLU A 70 2.17 22.78 -8.00
C GLU A 70 2.61 21.64 -7.06
N VAL A 71 1.89 20.52 -7.09
CA VAL A 71 2.25 19.35 -6.27
C VAL A 71 3.61 18.79 -6.70
N LYS A 72 3.91 18.69 -8.00
CA LYS A 72 5.23 18.22 -8.47
C LYS A 72 6.38 19.10 -7.99
N GLU A 73 6.19 20.42 -7.89
CA GLU A 73 7.18 21.33 -7.31
C GLU A 73 7.46 20.97 -5.85
N ASP A 74 6.42 20.87 -5.04
CA ASP A 74 6.55 20.53 -3.62
C ASP A 74 7.19 19.14 -3.42
N LEU A 75 6.78 18.14 -4.22
CA LEU A 75 7.30 16.79 -4.13
C LEU A 75 8.80 16.70 -4.44
N LYS A 76 9.31 17.52 -5.36
CA LYS A 76 10.76 17.61 -5.64
C LYS A 76 11.51 18.15 -4.42
N ILE A 77 10.98 19.16 -3.75
CA ILE A 77 11.56 19.71 -2.53
C ILE A 77 11.54 18.66 -1.41
N LEU A 78 10.40 18.04 -1.16
CA LEU A 78 10.26 17.00 -0.14
C LEU A 78 11.19 15.81 -0.40
N HIS A 79 11.33 15.40 -1.65
CA HIS A 79 12.25 14.32 -2.03
C HIS A 79 13.73 14.71 -1.76
N ALA A 80 14.12 15.96 -2.05
CA ALA A 80 15.46 16.48 -1.72
C ALA A 80 15.68 16.49 -0.20
N MET A 81 14.64 16.71 0.61
CA MET A 81 14.67 16.60 2.07
C MET A 81 14.64 15.15 2.59
N LYS A 82 14.69 14.15 1.72
CA LYS A 82 14.62 12.71 2.04
C LYS A 82 13.27 12.24 2.61
N ILE A 83 12.22 13.03 2.43
CA ILE A 83 10.85 12.60 2.73
C ILE A 83 10.44 11.57 1.67
N LYS A 84 9.98 10.41 2.12
CA LYS A 84 9.57 9.31 1.26
C LYS A 84 8.11 8.90 1.44
N ILE A 85 7.46 9.36 2.50
CA ILE A 85 6.07 9.04 2.77
C ILE A 85 5.28 10.32 2.96
N LEU A 86 4.17 10.43 2.25
CA LEU A 86 3.18 11.47 2.46
C LEU A 86 1.94 10.87 3.12
N ARG A 87 1.46 11.49 4.20
CA ARG A 87 0.16 11.18 4.76
C ARG A 87 -0.87 12.20 4.28
N THR A 88 -1.91 11.74 3.60
CA THR A 88 -3.10 12.55 3.27
C THR A 88 -4.19 12.38 4.34
N TYR A 89 -5.27 13.17 4.28
CA TYR A 89 -6.28 13.17 5.33
C TYR A 89 -7.61 12.56 4.88
N ASN A 90 -8.02 12.83 3.64
CA ASN A 90 -9.27 12.37 3.06
C ASN A 90 -9.10 12.13 1.55
N VAL A 91 -10.09 11.49 0.94
CA VAL A 91 -10.16 11.23 -0.50
C VAL A 91 -11.45 11.78 -1.14
N GLN A 92 -12.26 12.52 -0.38
CA GLN A 92 -13.44 13.20 -0.95
C GLN A 92 -13.04 14.42 -1.78
N LEU A 93 -11.91 15.07 -1.45
CA LEU A 93 -11.37 16.20 -2.19
C LEU A 93 -10.35 15.72 -3.23
N ALA A 94 -10.25 16.45 -4.35
CA ALA A 94 -9.38 16.05 -5.45
C ALA A 94 -7.88 16.01 -5.13
N GLN A 95 -7.45 16.68 -4.05
CA GLN A 95 -6.03 16.80 -3.68
C GLN A 95 -5.33 15.45 -3.53
N ALA A 96 -5.99 14.44 -2.96
CA ALA A 96 -5.38 13.13 -2.78
C ALA A 96 -5.05 12.45 -4.12
N GLU A 97 -5.99 12.46 -5.06
CA GLU A 97 -5.75 11.92 -6.41
C GLU A 97 -4.70 12.75 -7.16
N THR A 98 -4.70 14.07 -7.01
CA THR A 98 -3.69 14.98 -7.60
C THR A 98 -2.29 14.63 -7.12
N ILE A 99 -2.11 14.35 -5.82
CA ILE A 99 -0.83 13.91 -5.24
C ILE A 99 -0.39 12.57 -5.86
N LEU A 100 -1.28 11.59 -5.94
CA LEU A 100 -0.96 10.28 -6.51
C LEU A 100 -0.56 10.39 -7.99
N LYS A 101 -1.26 11.22 -8.76
CA LYS A 101 -0.93 11.50 -10.16
C LYS A 101 0.43 12.17 -10.29
N ALA A 102 0.73 13.18 -9.47
CA ALA A 102 2.02 13.88 -9.48
C ALA A 102 3.19 12.93 -9.17
N ILE A 103 3.03 12.05 -8.17
CA ILE A 103 4.03 11.03 -7.84
C ILE A 103 4.20 10.06 -9.02
N HIS A 104 3.10 9.61 -9.63
CA HIS A 104 3.15 8.68 -10.77
C HIS A 104 3.92 9.28 -11.95
N GLU A 105 3.66 10.54 -12.28
CA GLU A 105 4.37 11.25 -13.35
C GLU A 105 5.86 11.41 -13.02
N LEU A 106 6.22 11.86 -11.80
CA LEU A 106 7.61 12.01 -11.37
C LEU A 106 8.37 10.68 -11.37
N LYS A 107 7.73 9.58 -10.97
CA LYS A 107 8.34 8.23 -11.06
C LYS A 107 8.55 7.77 -12.49
N SER A 108 7.70 8.19 -13.42
CA SER A 108 7.83 7.90 -14.85
C SER A 108 8.94 8.73 -15.49
N GLU A 109 9.08 10.01 -15.09
CA GLU A 109 10.12 10.91 -15.55
C GLU A 109 11.51 10.56 -14.98
N ASN A 110 11.54 10.11 -13.71
CA ASN A 110 12.76 9.74 -13.00
C ASN A 110 12.54 8.43 -12.21
N PRO A 111 13.04 7.28 -12.70
CA PRO A 111 12.91 6.00 -12.00
C PRO A 111 13.55 5.93 -10.61
N SER A 112 14.45 6.87 -10.28
CA SER A 112 15.06 6.99 -8.95
C SER A 112 14.21 7.80 -7.97
N PHE A 113 13.12 8.43 -8.43
CA PHE A 113 12.21 9.16 -7.57
C PHE A 113 11.42 8.18 -6.68
N GLU A 114 11.72 8.20 -5.39
CA GLU A 114 11.12 7.30 -4.40
C GLU A 114 10.18 8.06 -3.48
N MET A 115 8.88 7.84 -3.63
CA MET A 115 7.85 8.40 -2.76
C MET A 115 6.63 7.50 -2.73
N TYR A 116 6.02 7.38 -1.54
CA TYR A 116 4.86 6.55 -1.24
C TYR A 116 3.81 7.36 -0.49
N VAL A 117 2.59 6.83 -0.43
CA VAL A 117 1.47 7.49 0.24
C VAL A 117 0.83 6.57 1.27
N MET A 118 0.66 7.10 2.47
CA MET A 118 -0.32 6.67 3.44
C MET A 118 -1.60 7.46 3.15
N LEU A 119 -2.54 6.82 2.47
CA LEU A 119 -3.77 7.44 2.00
C LEU A 119 -4.76 7.55 3.17
N GLY A 120 -5.20 8.76 3.50
CA GLY A 120 -6.21 8.97 4.53
C GLY A 120 -7.61 8.69 4.00
N ALA A 121 -8.41 7.97 4.77
CA ALA A 121 -9.85 7.83 4.59
C ALA A 121 -10.53 8.47 5.81
N TRP A 122 -11.23 9.58 5.60
CA TRP A 122 -11.87 10.34 6.68
C TRP A 122 -13.19 9.67 7.08
N ILE A 123 -13.29 9.27 8.32
CA ILE A 123 -14.49 8.61 8.87
C ILE A 123 -15.07 9.48 10.00
N ASP A 124 -16.36 9.74 9.90
CA ASP A 124 -17.11 10.55 10.84
C ASP A 124 -18.31 9.80 11.45
N CYS A 125 -18.81 10.32 12.56
CA CYS A 125 -20.11 9.94 13.09
C CYS A 125 -21.24 10.73 12.41
N LYS A 126 -22.47 10.30 12.61
CA LYS A 126 -23.65 10.96 12.06
C LYS A 126 -23.76 12.40 12.58
N ASN A 127 -24.11 13.31 11.67
CA ASN A 127 -24.24 14.75 11.88
C ASN A 127 -22.92 15.49 12.15
N ALA A 128 -21.77 14.86 12.05
CA ALA A 128 -20.49 15.54 12.09
C ALA A 128 -20.46 16.69 11.06
N TRP A 129 -19.90 17.83 11.46
CA TRP A 129 -19.75 19.03 10.62
C TRP A 129 -21.09 19.65 10.16
N THR A 130 -22.19 19.36 10.85
CA THR A 130 -23.52 19.95 10.61
C THR A 130 -23.99 20.74 11.82
N ASN A 131 -25.11 21.47 11.69
CA ASN A 131 -25.77 22.15 12.79
C ASN A 131 -26.68 21.26 13.63
N GLN A 132 -26.70 19.94 13.32
CA GLN A 132 -27.50 18.95 14.06
C GLN A 132 -26.70 18.37 15.23
N PRO A 133 -27.37 17.88 16.29
CA PRO A 133 -26.69 17.19 17.39
C PRO A 133 -25.89 15.97 16.87
N LEU A 134 -24.64 15.85 17.31
CA LEU A 134 -23.78 14.70 16.98
C LEU A 134 -24.36 13.41 17.51
N ASN A 135 -24.30 12.36 16.71
CA ASN A 135 -24.64 11.02 17.15
C ASN A 135 -23.44 10.06 16.96
N HIS A 136 -22.68 9.89 18.02
CA HIS A 136 -21.47 9.05 18.03
C HIS A 136 -21.74 7.53 17.93
N GLN A 137 -23.00 7.10 18.02
CA GLN A 137 -23.37 5.68 17.91
C GLN A 137 -23.72 5.26 16.48
N LEU A 138 -23.84 6.24 15.57
CA LEU A 138 -24.14 6.01 14.16
C LEU A 138 -23.04 6.59 13.29
N GLU A 139 -22.76 5.91 12.19
CA GLU A 139 -21.82 6.41 11.20
C GLU A 139 -22.40 7.51 10.32
N SER A 140 -21.52 8.31 9.73
CA SER A 140 -21.89 9.29 8.72
C SER A 140 -22.24 8.60 7.39
N ASP A 141 -23.26 9.08 6.71
CA ASP A 141 -23.67 8.61 5.37
C ASP A 141 -22.55 8.86 4.31
N GLN A 142 -21.52 9.63 4.66
CA GLN A 142 -20.36 9.90 3.79
C GLN A 142 -19.28 8.80 3.86
N ASN A 143 -19.27 7.96 4.91
CA ASN A 143 -18.19 7.02 5.18
C ASN A 143 -18.06 5.96 4.09
N GLU A 144 -19.17 5.38 3.61
CA GLU A 144 -19.15 4.38 2.54
C GLU A 144 -18.48 4.91 1.27
N GLY A 145 -18.88 6.13 0.85
CA GLY A 145 -18.29 6.78 -0.31
C GLY A 145 -16.80 7.10 -0.15
N GLU A 146 -16.39 7.50 1.06
CA GLU A 146 -14.98 7.78 1.38
C GLU A 146 -14.14 6.48 1.30
N ILE A 147 -14.62 5.40 1.90
CA ILE A 147 -13.95 4.10 1.87
C ILE A 147 -13.84 3.58 0.42
N ALA A 148 -14.94 3.64 -0.35
CA ALA A 148 -14.95 3.18 -1.73
C ALA A 148 -13.94 3.96 -2.60
N ARG A 149 -13.84 5.28 -2.43
CA ARG A 149 -12.84 6.11 -3.13
C ARG A 149 -11.41 5.76 -2.71
N ALA A 150 -11.17 5.56 -1.41
CA ALA A 150 -9.84 5.19 -0.92
C ALA A 150 -9.36 3.84 -1.50
N VAL A 151 -10.23 2.84 -1.51
CA VAL A 151 -9.96 1.53 -2.13
C VAL A 151 -9.71 1.66 -3.63
N SER A 152 -10.54 2.44 -4.33
CA SER A 152 -10.38 2.69 -5.77
C SER A 152 -9.01 3.33 -6.08
N LEU A 153 -8.62 4.38 -5.35
CA LEU A 153 -7.33 5.04 -5.53
C LEU A 153 -6.15 4.12 -5.19
N ALA A 154 -6.25 3.32 -4.13
CA ALA A 154 -5.22 2.36 -3.77
C ALA A 154 -5.01 1.30 -4.88
N ASN A 155 -6.10 0.81 -5.47
CA ASN A 155 -6.06 -0.13 -6.59
C ASN A 155 -5.55 0.52 -7.89
N LYS A 156 -5.84 1.80 -8.12
CA LYS A 156 -5.34 2.56 -9.28
C LYS A 156 -3.83 2.84 -9.19
N TYR A 157 -3.29 3.03 -7.97
CA TYR A 157 -1.90 3.38 -7.73
C TYR A 157 -1.17 2.42 -6.76
N PRO A 158 -1.17 1.09 -6.99
CA PRO A 158 -0.70 0.09 -6.03
C PRO A 158 0.82 0.15 -5.76
N SER A 159 1.59 0.74 -6.69
CA SER A 159 3.01 0.97 -6.52
C SER A 159 3.32 2.19 -5.64
N ILE A 160 2.33 3.06 -5.37
CA ILE A 160 2.47 4.32 -4.63
C ILE A 160 1.76 4.23 -3.29
N VAL A 161 0.49 3.85 -3.27
CA VAL A 161 -0.26 3.68 -2.03
C VAL A 161 0.18 2.39 -1.35
N LYS A 162 0.74 2.52 -0.15
CA LYS A 162 1.23 1.38 0.64
C LYS A 162 0.43 1.15 1.91
N ILE A 163 -0.27 2.18 2.37
CA ILE A 163 -1.01 2.18 3.63
C ILE A 163 -2.30 2.97 3.39
N ILE A 164 -3.39 2.51 3.98
CA ILE A 164 -4.61 3.30 4.15
C ILE A 164 -4.76 3.58 5.65
N ALA A 165 -4.80 4.86 6.02
CA ALA A 165 -5.09 5.30 7.38
C ALA A 165 -6.58 5.59 7.49
N VAL A 166 -7.31 4.71 8.16
CA VAL A 166 -8.77 4.84 8.34
C VAL A 166 -9.06 5.67 9.58
N GLY A 167 -9.83 6.74 9.38
CA GLY A 167 -10.17 7.71 10.39
C GLY A 167 -9.08 8.77 10.62
N ASN A 168 -9.45 10.04 10.50
CA ASN A 168 -8.64 11.17 10.94
C ASN A 168 -9.37 11.85 12.08
N GLU A 169 -8.73 11.96 13.24
CA GLU A 169 -9.34 12.52 14.46
C GLU A 169 -10.64 11.82 14.89
N ALA A 170 -10.89 10.59 14.44
CA ALA A 170 -12.12 9.87 14.69
C ALA A 170 -12.40 9.57 16.18
N MET A 171 -11.38 9.68 17.02
CA MET A 171 -11.48 9.47 18.48
C MET A 171 -11.49 10.79 19.26
N VAL A 172 -11.45 11.94 18.58
CA VAL A 172 -11.53 13.26 19.24
C VAL A 172 -12.97 13.53 19.60
N LYS A 173 -13.17 13.95 20.84
CA LYS A 173 -14.48 14.41 21.30
C LYS A 173 -14.62 15.89 20.96
N TRP A 174 -15.50 16.18 20.02
CA TRP A 174 -15.88 17.54 19.62
C TRP A 174 -16.88 18.16 20.61
#